data_b5794c9e514dc6a1bc0d667b36221468
#
_entry.id   b5794c9e514dc6a1bc0d667b36221468
#
_cell.length_a   1.000
_cell.length_b   1.000
_cell.length_c   1.000
_cell.angle_alpha   90.00
_cell.angle_beta   90.00
_cell.angle_gamma   90.00
#
_symmetry.space_group_name_H-M   'P 1'
#
loop_
_entity.id
_entity.type
_entity.pdbx_description
1 polymer ?
#
loop_
_entity_poly.entity_id
_entity_poly.type
_entity_poly.pdbx_seq_one_letter_code
_entity_poly.pdbx_strand_id
1 'polypeptide(L)'
;MFDGAREDDIVRMLEKAGLASSGQVTLVDGRTGEAFDRKVTVGYIYMLKLHHLVDDKIHARSIGPYSLVTQQPLGGKAQFGGQRFGEMEVWALEAFGAAYALQELLTIKSDDVLGRVKVYEAIEIGRAHV
;
A
#
# COMPACT_ATOMS: atom_id res chain seq x y z
N MET A 1 -11.99 24.30 -9.92
CA MET A 1 -11.73 24.18 -8.46
C MET A 1 -12.24 25.38 -7.68
N PHE A 2 -12.14 26.58 -8.22
CA PHE A 2 -12.55 27.83 -7.55
C PHE A 2 -13.92 28.39 -8.00
N ASP A 3 -14.60 27.69 -8.91
CA ASP A 3 -15.93 28.00 -9.38
C ASP A 3 -16.94 27.09 -8.67
N GLY A 4 -17.45 27.57 -7.56
CA GLY A 4 -18.44 26.85 -6.74
C GLY A 4 -19.85 27.37 -7.00
N ALA A 5 -20.87 26.56 -6.73
CA ALA A 5 -22.25 27.00 -6.76
C ALA A 5 -22.53 28.03 -5.66
N ARG A 6 -23.37 29.01 -5.96
CA ARG A 6 -23.84 29.98 -4.96
C ARG A 6 -24.90 29.34 -4.08
N GLU A 7 -24.99 29.77 -2.84
CA GLU A 7 -25.97 29.28 -1.87
C GLU A 7 -27.41 29.43 -2.38
N ASP A 8 -27.75 30.59 -2.96
CA ASP A 8 -29.07 30.85 -3.54
C ASP A 8 -29.44 29.87 -4.67
N ASP A 9 -28.47 29.44 -5.46
CA ASP A 9 -28.67 28.50 -6.56
C ASP A 9 -28.93 27.10 -6.00
N ILE A 10 -28.25 26.71 -4.93
CA ILE A 10 -28.48 25.43 -4.24
C ILE A 10 -29.87 25.40 -3.62
N VAL A 11 -30.27 26.43 -2.92
CA VAL A 11 -31.60 26.53 -2.29
C VAL A 11 -32.71 26.45 -3.35
N ARG A 12 -32.59 27.18 -4.45
CA ARG A 12 -33.54 27.10 -5.57
C ARG A 12 -33.64 25.71 -6.18
N MET A 13 -32.53 25.01 -6.29
CA MET A 13 -32.53 23.64 -6.81
C MET A 13 -33.15 22.65 -5.83
N LEU A 14 -32.94 22.81 -4.53
CA LEU A 14 -33.59 22.01 -3.50
C LEU A 14 -35.11 22.21 -3.50
N GLU A 15 -35.58 23.46 -3.57
CA GLU A 15 -36.99 23.79 -3.67
C GLU A 15 -37.63 23.21 -4.94
N LYS A 16 -36.96 23.31 -6.09
CA LYS A 16 -37.38 22.71 -7.35
C LYS A 16 -37.46 21.18 -7.29
N ALA A 17 -36.61 20.55 -6.48
CA ALA A 17 -36.63 19.12 -6.21
C ALA A 17 -37.67 18.70 -5.16
N GLY A 18 -38.38 19.67 -4.53
CA GLY A 18 -39.36 19.39 -3.47
C GLY A 18 -38.71 18.98 -2.14
N LEU A 19 -37.45 19.36 -1.94
CA LEU A 19 -36.70 19.08 -0.72
C LEU A 19 -36.65 20.29 0.20
N ALA A 20 -36.36 20.07 1.49
CA ALA A 20 -36.18 21.16 2.42
C ALA A 20 -34.99 22.04 2.02
N SER A 21 -35.09 23.36 2.20
CA SER A 21 -34.03 24.31 1.85
C SER A 21 -32.70 24.04 2.56
N SER A 22 -32.76 23.43 3.74
CA SER A 22 -31.55 23.00 4.48
C SER A 22 -30.87 21.76 3.92
N GLY A 23 -31.51 21.01 3.01
CA GLY A 23 -31.01 19.73 2.50
C GLY A 23 -30.86 18.62 3.54
N GLN A 24 -31.44 18.84 4.74
CA GLN A 24 -31.32 17.91 5.86
C GLN A 24 -32.63 17.15 6.08
N VAL A 25 -32.49 15.87 6.39
CA VAL A 25 -33.60 14.97 6.72
C VAL A 25 -33.33 14.25 8.04
N THR A 26 -34.40 13.82 8.69
CA THR A 26 -34.29 12.93 9.86
C THR A 26 -34.06 11.51 9.37
N LEU A 27 -32.94 10.94 9.76
CA LEU A 27 -32.59 9.56 9.47
C LEU A 27 -32.90 8.65 10.67
N VAL A 28 -33.13 7.39 10.38
CA VAL A 28 -33.39 6.34 11.37
C VAL A 28 -32.31 5.27 11.21
N ASP A 29 -31.77 4.78 12.33
CA ASP A 29 -30.86 3.64 12.30
C ASP A 29 -31.62 2.38 11.84
N GLY A 30 -31.20 1.79 10.73
CA GLY A 30 -31.80 0.60 10.17
C GLY A 30 -31.69 -0.66 11.04
N ARG A 31 -30.86 -0.65 12.07
CA ARG A 31 -30.66 -1.78 13.00
C ARG A 31 -31.53 -1.67 14.25
N THR A 32 -31.59 -0.48 14.84
CA THR A 32 -32.30 -0.23 16.10
C THR A 32 -33.71 0.34 15.89
N GLY A 33 -33.95 0.99 14.73
CA GLY A 33 -35.18 1.70 14.47
C GLY A 33 -35.28 3.08 15.15
N GLU A 34 -34.21 3.52 15.82
CA GLU A 34 -34.17 4.80 16.52
C GLU A 34 -33.79 5.94 15.56
N ALA A 35 -34.39 7.11 15.74
CA ALA A 35 -34.05 8.30 14.97
C ALA A 35 -32.72 8.89 15.48
N PHE A 36 -31.90 9.42 14.54
CA PHE A 36 -30.72 10.17 14.93
C PHE A 36 -31.07 11.46 15.65
N ASP A 37 -30.27 11.84 16.63
CA ASP A 37 -30.46 13.04 17.45
C ASP A 37 -30.46 14.34 16.62
N ARG A 38 -29.79 14.34 15.50
CA ARG A 38 -29.65 15.49 14.60
C ARG A 38 -30.07 15.14 13.18
N LYS A 39 -30.65 16.12 12.51
CA LYS A 39 -30.89 16.03 11.06
C LYS A 39 -29.57 15.89 10.30
N VAL A 40 -29.55 15.06 9.30
CA VAL A 40 -28.38 14.74 8.49
C VAL A 40 -28.59 15.21 7.06
N THR A 41 -27.55 15.81 6.46
CA THR A 41 -27.57 16.17 5.04
C THR A 41 -27.50 14.89 4.19
N VAL A 42 -28.46 14.73 3.30
CA VAL A 42 -28.54 13.58 2.40
C VAL A 42 -28.53 14.07 0.96
N GLY A 43 -27.74 13.41 0.13
CA GLY A 43 -27.62 13.76 -1.29
C GLY A 43 -26.83 12.71 -2.06
N TYR A 44 -26.67 12.95 -3.34
CA TYR A 44 -25.82 12.16 -4.21
C TYR A 44 -24.40 12.70 -4.18
N ILE A 45 -23.43 11.82 -4.07
CA ILE A 45 -22.01 12.16 -4.16
C ILE A 45 -21.32 11.21 -5.15
N TYR A 46 -20.40 11.76 -5.95
CA TYR A 46 -19.54 10.92 -6.79
C TYR A 46 -18.46 10.28 -5.93
N MET A 47 -18.39 8.95 -6.02
CA MET A 47 -17.32 8.17 -5.40
C MET A 47 -16.49 7.55 -6.50
N LEU A 48 -15.20 7.86 -6.52
CA LEU A 48 -14.23 7.35 -7.47
C LEU A 48 -13.29 6.38 -6.77
N LYS A 49 -13.14 5.19 -7.33
CA LYS A 49 -12.09 4.26 -6.96
C LYS A 49 -10.92 4.46 -7.91
N LEU A 50 -9.77 4.88 -7.39
CA LEU A 50 -8.57 5.06 -8.18
C LEU A 50 -7.98 3.70 -8.60
N HIS A 51 -7.28 3.69 -9.74
CA HIS A 51 -6.69 2.48 -10.31
C HIS A 51 -5.41 2.07 -9.58
N HIS A 52 -5.48 1.96 -8.25
CA HIS A 52 -4.41 1.45 -7.40
C HIS A 52 -4.69 -0.01 -7.04
N LEU A 53 -4.60 -0.89 -8.04
CA LEU A 53 -4.87 -2.31 -7.85
C LEU A 53 -3.74 -3.00 -7.11
N VAL A 54 -4.08 -3.94 -6.24
CA VAL A 54 -3.11 -4.74 -5.49
C VAL A 54 -2.21 -5.55 -6.43
N ASP A 55 -2.77 -6.12 -7.48
CA ASP A 55 -2.05 -6.93 -8.46
C ASP A 55 -0.90 -6.18 -9.13
N ASP A 56 -1.05 -4.87 -9.32
CA ASP A 56 0.00 -4.02 -9.89
C ASP A 56 1.11 -3.68 -8.87
N LYS A 57 0.82 -3.80 -7.58
CA LYS A 57 1.73 -3.40 -6.50
C LYS A 57 2.36 -4.58 -5.76
N ILE A 58 1.65 -5.71 -5.66
CA ILE A 58 2.17 -6.90 -4.98
C ILE A 58 3.40 -7.42 -5.73
N HIS A 59 4.48 -7.63 -4.99
CA HIS A 59 5.71 -8.13 -5.56
C HIS A 59 6.48 -8.96 -4.53
N ALA A 60 7.00 -10.10 -4.96
CA ALA A 60 7.89 -10.94 -4.18
C ALA A 60 8.99 -11.49 -5.08
N ARG A 61 10.12 -11.85 -4.49
CA ARG A 61 11.26 -12.42 -5.19
C ARG A 61 11.93 -13.47 -4.33
N SER A 62 12.22 -14.62 -4.92
CA SER A 62 13.14 -15.61 -4.36
C SER A 62 14.47 -15.60 -5.13
N ILE A 63 14.41 -15.84 -6.42
CA ILE A 63 15.53 -15.84 -7.35
C ILE A 63 15.19 -14.90 -8.50
N GLY A 64 16.18 -14.18 -9.05
CA GLY A 64 15.95 -13.29 -10.17
C GLY A 64 17.24 -12.72 -10.73
N PRO A 65 17.16 -11.79 -11.70
CA PRO A 65 18.31 -11.23 -12.36
C PRO A 65 19.14 -10.33 -11.44
N TYR A 66 20.45 -10.30 -11.71
CA TYR A 66 21.43 -9.50 -11.01
C TYR A 66 22.11 -8.53 -11.98
N SER A 67 22.60 -7.41 -11.46
CA SER A 67 23.42 -6.49 -12.25
C SER A 67 24.75 -7.14 -12.62
N LEU A 68 25.19 -6.94 -13.85
CA LEU A 68 26.48 -7.49 -14.33
C LEU A 68 27.69 -6.86 -13.64
N VAL A 69 27.61 -5.59 -13.31
CA VAL A 69 28.75 -4.85 -12.73
C VAL A 69 28.81 -5.01 -11.21
N THR A 70 27.71 -4.74 -10.52
CA THR A 70 27.67 -4.75 -9.06
C THR A 70 27.30 -6.09 -8.46
N GLN A 71 26.80 -7.05 -9.25
CA GLN A 71 26.30 -8.36 -8.80
C GLN A 71 25.20 -8.26 -7.75
N GLN A 72 24.56 -7.10 -7.63
CA GLN A 72 23.41 -6.88 -6.75
C GLN A 72 22.11 -7.20 -7.48
N PRO A 73 21.04 -7.56 -6.74
CA PRO A 73 19.72 -7.73 -7.32
C PRO A 73 19.25 -6.46 -8.05
N LEU A 74 18.64 -6.62 -9.21
CA LEU A 74 18.02 -5.48 -9.91
C LEU A 74 16.86 -4.92 -9.09
N GLY A 75 16.49 -3.67 -9.33
CA GLY A 75 15.33 -3.01 -8.72
C GLY A 75 14.10 -3.07 -9.62
N GLY A 76 12.92 -2.88 -9.02
CA GLY A 76 11.66 -2.74 -9.74
C GLY A 76 10.90 -4.04 -9.98
N LYS A 77 9.56 -3.97 -9.92
CA LYS A 77 8.67 -5.12 -10.13
C LYS A 77 8.76 -5.69 -11.55
N ALA A 78 8.84 -4.82 -12.56
CA ALA A 78 8.90 -5.24 -13.96
C ALA A 78 10.13 -6.10 -14.30
N GLN A 79 11.23 -5.91 -13.59
CA GLN A 79 12.48 -6.64 -13.76
C GLN A 79 12.61 -7.82 -12.78
N PHE A 80 11.55 -8.16 -12.06
CA PHE A 80 11.58 -9.15 -10.99
C PHE A 80 12.70 -8.85 -9.98
N GLY A 81 12.82 -7.57 -9.60
CA GLY A 81 13.86 -7.06 -8.74
C GLY A 81 13.61 -7.25 -7.26
N GLY A 82 14.65 -7.03 -6.46
CA GLY A 82 14.58 -7.05 -5.00
C GLY A 82 14.18 -5.71 -4.41
N GLN A 83 13.84 -5.72 -3.11
CA GLN A 83 13.58 -4.52 -2.34
C GLN A 83 14.90 -3.83 -1.96
N ARG A 84 14.87 -2.50 -1.87
CA ARG A 84 16.01 -1.74 -1.38
C ARG A 84 16.04 -1.78 0.14
N PHE A 85 17.16 -2.24 0.69
CA PHE A 85 17.47 -2.17 2.10
C PHE A 85 18.38 -0.95 2.35
N GLY A 86 17.77 0.17 2.74
CA GLY A 86 18.47 1.45 2.94
C GLY A 86 19.19 1.54 4.29
N GLU A 87 19.85 2.66 4.54
CA GLU A 87 20.60 2.89 5.78
C GLU A 87 19.70 2.93 7.04
N MET A 88 18.47 3.45 6.91
CA MET A 88 17.53 3.48 8.03
C MET A 88 17.08 2.07 8.44
N GLU A 89 16.90 1.17 7.50
CA GLU A 89 16.57 -0.24 7.75
C GLU A 89 17.74 -0.96 8.41
N VAL A 90 18.98 -0.62 8.05
CA VAL A 90 20.20 -1.09 8.74
C VAL A 90 20.20 -0.64 10.20
N TRP A 91 19.90 0.62 10.48
CA TRP A 91 19.81 1.13 11.85
C TRP A 91 18.75 0.40 12.69
N ALA A 92 17.64 0.03 12.08
CA ALA A 92 16.61 -0.74 12.76
C ALA A 92 17.13 -2.12 13.20
N LEU A 93 17.84 -2.83 12.33
CA LEU A 93 18.46 -4.12 12.68
C LEU A 93 19.58 -3.99 13.71
N GLU A 94 20.35 -2.93 13.65
CA GLU A 94 21.36 -2.62 14.67
C GLU A 94 20.72 -2.39 16.05
N ALA A 95 19.59 -1.68 16.08
CA ALA A 95 18.85 -1.43 17.32
C ALA A 95 18.30 -2.71 17.96
N PHE A 96 17.91 -3.69 17.14
CA PHE A 96 17.49 -5.01 17.60
C PHE A 96 18.68 -5.94 17.96
N GLY A 97 19.91 -5.58 17.63
CA GLY A 97 21.07 -6.43 17.80
C GLY A 97 21.07 -7.67 16.90
N ALA A 98 20.35 -7.63 15.77
CA ALA A 98 20.21 -8.74 14.83
C ALA A 98 21.38 -8.81 13.85
N ALA A 99 22.59 -9.06 14.34
CA ALA A 99 23.81 -9.02 13.55
C ALA A 99 23.85 -10.07 12.42
N TYR A 100 23.39 -11.29 12.69
CA TYR A 100 23.36 -12.36 11.69
C TYR A 100 22.38 -12.08 10.56
N ALA A 101 21.20 -11.57 10.87
CA ALA A 101 20.24 -11.16 9.87
C ALA A 101 20.77 -10.03 8.97
N LEU A 102 21.44 -9.06 9.57
CA LEU A 102 22.10 -7.97 8.85
C LEU A 102 23.22 -8.49 7.94
N GLN A 103 24.06 -9.39 8.44
CA GLN A 103 25.11 -10.01 7.65
C GLN A 103 24.55 -10.75 6.44
N GLU A 104 23.51 -11.54 6.62
CA GLU A 104 22.85 -12.26 5.54
C GLU A 104 22.32 -11.31 4.45
N LEU A 105 21.65 -10.22 4.86
CA LEU A 105 21.09 -9.23 3.94
C LEU A 105 22.17 -8.48 3.15
N LEU A 106 23.32 -8.23 3.73
CA LEU A 106 24.42 -7.49 3.11
C LEU A 106 25.32 -8.36 2.23
N THR A 107 25.37 -9.66 2.45
CA THR A 107 26.29 -10.57 1.77
C THR A 107 25.55 -11.51 0.80
N ILE A 108 24.98 -12.58 1.29
CA ILE A 108 24.36 -13.67 0.50
C ILE A 108 23.19 -13.17 -0.33
N LYS A 109 22.38 -12.27 0.22
CA LYS A 109 21.22 -11.69 -0.45
C LYS A 109 21.56 -10.46 -1.31
N SER A 110 22.81 -10.03 -1.34
CA SER A 110 23.26 -8.87 -2.10
C SER A 110 24.26 -9.25 -3.18
N ASP A 111 25.55 -9.09 -2.93
CA ASP A 111 26.61 -9.16 -3.93
C ASP A 111 27.58 -10.36 -3.80
N ASP A 112 27.45 -11.18 -2.78
CA ASP A 112 28.30 -12.35 -2.58
C ASP A 112 27.88 -13.50 -3.51
N VAL A 113 28.58 -13.62 -4.63
CA VAL A 113 28.32 -14.65 -5.65
C VAL A 113 28.61 -16.07 -5.11
N LEU A 114 29.71 -16.25 -4.40
CA LEU A 114 30.10 -17.57 -3.88
C LEU A 114 29.16 -18.04 -2.75
N GLY A 115 28.80 -17.15 -1.85
CA GLY A 115 27.83 -17.43 -0.80
C GLY A 115 26.46 -17.77 -1.35
N ARG A 116 26.03 -17.05 -2.38
CA ARG A 116 24.75 -17.31 -3.07
C ARG A 116 24.70 -18.69 -3.71
N VAL A 117 25.74 -19.11 -4.41
CA VAL A 117 25.84 -20.46 -5.02
C VAL A 117 25.77 -21.54 -3.95
N LYS A 118 26.52 -21.41 -2.87
CA LYS A 118 26.50 -22.38 -1.75
C LYS A 118 25.11 -22.51 -1.11
N VAL A 119 24.38 -21.41 -0.99
CA VAL A 119 23.00 -21.43 -0.45
C VAL A 119 22.08 -22.17 -1.41
N TYR A 120 22.18 -21.94 -2.72
CA TYR A 120 21.36 -22.64 -3.71
C TYR A 120 21.64 -24.14 -3.73
N GLU A 121 22.92 -24.54 -3.67
CA GLU A 121 23.30 -25.93 -3.54
C GLU A 121 22.74 -26.56 -2.25
N ALA A 122 22.79 -25.84 -1.12
CA ALA A 122 22.25 -26.32 0.14
C ALA A 122 20.74 -26.51 0.11
N ILE A 123 20.02 -25.62 -0.58
CA ILE A 123 18.56 -25.74 -0.79
C ILE A 123 18.25 -26.96 -1.65
N GLU A 124 18.98 -27.16 -2.77
CA GLU A 124 18.78 -28.28 -3.68
C GLU A 124 19.04 -29.63 -3.02
N ILE A 125 20.08 -29.71 -2.18
CA ILE A 125 20.42 -30.92 -1.42
C ILE A 125 19.51 -31.15 -0.20
N GLY A 126 18.63 -30.16 0.11
CA GLY A 126 17.74 -30.23 1.27
C GLY A 126 18.44 -29.99 2.63
N ARG A 127 19.61 -29.38 2.63
CA ARG A 127 20.38 -29.04 3.84
C ARG A 127 20.13 -27.58 4.31
N ALA A 128 19.16 -26.90 3.76
CA ALA A 128 18.86 -25.51 4.09
C ALA A 128 18.08 -25.32 5.40
N HIS A 129 18.08 -26.29 6.27
CA HIS A 129 17.49 -26.20 7.61
C HIS A 129 18.56 -25.85 8.64
N VAL A 130 19.12 -24.67 8.54
CA VAL A 130 20.00 -24.16 9.60
C VAL A 130 19.54 -22.77 9.98
#